data_b52ee459c5b9828fdf79feb389664b3e
#
_entry.id   b52ee459c5b9828fdf79feb389664b3e
#
_cell.length_a   1.000
_cell.length_b   1.000
_cell.length_c   1.000
_cell.angle_alpha   90.00
_cell.angle_beta   90.00
_cell.angle_gamma   90.00
#
_symmetry.space_group_name_H-M   'P 1'
#
loop_
_entity.id
_entity.type
_entity.pdbx_description
1 polymer ?
#
loop_
_entity_poly.entity_id
_entity_poly.type
_entity_poly.pdbx_seq_one_letter_code
_entity_poly.pdbx_strand_id
1 'polypeptide(L)'
;MQKSVGDDRKLTIWTSTLKRTNQTARFLPEKHLQLRWKALDELDSGACDGLTYQEIEDQYPEDFRARDDDKYNYRYRGGESYRDVVIRLEPIIMELERSENIVIVTHQAVLRCIYAYFMNVPQERSPWMEVPLHTLIKLTPKAYQTHEERFSADIPAVSTFRSKGSSAKHQ
;
A
#
# COMPACT_ATOMS: atom_id res chain seq x y z
N MET A 1 17.54 -4.88 -10.48
CA MET A 1 16.77 -5.77 -9.61
C MET A 1 17.37 -7.18 -9.45
N GLN A 2 18.08 -7.73 -10.43
CA GLN A 2 18.68 -9.09 -10.35
C GLN A 2 19.80 -9.27 -9.31
N LYS A 3 20.41 -8.20 -8.82
CA LYS A 3 21.57 -8.29 -7.90
C LYS A 3 21.24 -8.53 -6.41
N SER A 4 19.97 -8.48 -6.01
CA SER A 4 19.59 -8.63 -4.59
C SER A 4 18.97 -9.97 -4.23
N VAL A 5 18.61 -10.78 -5.21
CA VAL A 5 18.13 -12.17 -5.01
C VAL A 5 19.03 -13.05 -5.85
N GLY A 6 19.76 -13.97 -5.22
CA GLY A 6 20.59 -14.94 -5.95
C GLY A 6 19.75 -15.65 -7.01
N ASP A 7 20.33 -15.92 -8.18
CA ASP A 7 19.64 -16.35 -9.40
C ASP A 7 18.82 -17.67 -9.27
N ASP A 8 19.04 -18.43 -8.20
CA ASP A 8 18.40 -19.72 -7.93
C ASP A 8 17.24 -19.68 -6.92
N ARG A 9 16.93 -18.53 -6.30
CA ARG A 9 15.84 -18.46 -5.32
C ARG A 9 14.49 -18.34 -6.04
N LYS A 10 13.56 -19.21 -5.68
CA LYS A 10 12.17 -19.08 -6.12
C LYS A 10 11.59 -17.78 -5.58
N LEU A 11 11.17 -16.91 -6.48
CA LEU A 11 10.45 -15.68 -6.16
C LEU A 11 8.97 -15.91 -6.48
N THR A 12 8.09 -15.53 -5.57
CA THR A 12 6.65 -15.47 -5.84
C THR A 12 6.21 -14.03 -5.94
N ILE A 13 5.40 -13.72 -6.95
CA ILE A 13 4.91 -12.38 -7.23
C ILE A 13 3.43 -12.34 -6.86
N TRP A 14 3.06 -11.45 -5.96
CA TRP A 14 1.69 -11.21 -5.57
C TRP A 14 1.21 -9.87 -6.11
N THR A 15 0.07 -9.88 -6.76
CA THR A 15 -0.56 -8.65 -7.27
C THR A 15 -1.98 -8.54 -6.74
N SER A 16 -2.53 -7.33 -6.77
CA SER A 16 -3.96 -7.13 -6.68
C SER A 16 -4.66 -7.66 -7.93
N THR A 17 -5.98 -7.66 -7.95
CA THR A 17 -6.76 -8.03 -9.14
C THR A 17 -6.84 -6.87 -10.15
N LEU A 18 -6.49 -5.65 -9.75
CA LEU A 18 -6.60 -4.45 -10.57
C LEU A 18 -5.56 -4.41 -11.69
N LYS A 19 -5.98 -3.91 -12.86
CA LYS A 19 -5.19 -3.93 -14.10
C LYS A 19 -3.81 -3.28 -13.94
N ARG A 20 -3.71 -2.15 -13.23
CA ARG A 20 -2.46 -1.39 -13.07
C ARG A 20 -1.35 -2.17 -12.37
N THR A 21 -1.66 -2.98 -11.36
CA THR A 21 -0.66 -3.81 -10.67
C THR A 21 -0.20 -4.97 -11.55
N ASN A 22 -1.11 -5.60 -12.27
CA ASN A 22 -0.79 -6.66 -13.22
C ASN A 22 0.07 -6.14 -14.39
N GLN A 23 -0.21 -4.92 -14.87
CA GLN A 23 0.62 -4.27 -15.89
C GLN A 23 2.04 -3.96 -15.40
N THR A 24 2.19 -3.57 -14.14
CA THR A 24 3.51 -3.36 -13.53
C THR A 24 4.24 -4.69 -13.37
N ALA A 25 3.57 -5.71 -12.87
CA ALA A 25 4.16 -7.03 -12.64
C ALA A 25 4.60 -7.76 -13.93
N ARG A 26 4.03 -7.42 -15.10
CA ARG A 26 4.37 -8.07 -16.38
C ARG A 26 5.85 -7.95 -16.80
N PHE A 27 6.57 -6.97 -16.23
CA PHE A 27 7.99 -6.79 -16.48
C PHE A 27 8.88 -7.69 -15.59
N LEU A 28 8.29 -8.41 -14.66
CA LEU A 28 9.00 -9.40 -13.86
C LEU A 28 9.11 -10.71 -14.66
N PRO A 29 10.22 -11.49 -14.48
CA PRO A 29 10.43 -12.70 -15.26
C PRO A 29 9.30 -13.72 -15.11
N GLU A 30 8.83 -14.28 -16.23
CA GLU A 30 7.74 -15.28 -16.29
C GLU A 30 8.05 -16.61 -15.56
N LYS A 31 9.34 -16.89 -15.30
CA LYS A 31 9.76 -18.06 -14.53
C LYS A 31 9.25 -18.09 -13.08
N HIS A 32 8.75 -16.95 -12.58
CA HIS A 32 8.27 -16.80 -11.21
C HIS A 32 6.76 -17.02 -11.12
N LEU A 33 6.33 -17.70 -10.07
CA LEU A 33 4.90 -17.90 -9.80
C LEU A 33 4.24 -16.53 -9.54
N GLN A 34 3.15 -16.25 -10.26
CA GLN A 34 2.34 -15.05 -10.07
C GLN A 34 0.97 -15.42 -9.51
N LEU A 35 0.61 -14.81 -8.39
CA LEU A 35 -0.68 -14.97 -7.71
C LEU A 35 -1.40 -13.62 -7.61
N ARG A 36 -2.72 -13.66 -7.84
CA ARG A 36 -3.59 -12.49 -7.73
C ARG A 36 -4.47 -12.63 -6.50
N TRP A 37 -4.45 -11.59 -5.65
CA TRP A 37 -5.19 -11.57 -4.40
C TRP A 37 -6.18 -10.40 -4.39
N LYS A 38 -7.47 -10.70 -4.26
CA LYS A 38 -8.50 -9.66 -4.11
C LYS A 38 -8.25 -8.82 -2.85
N ALA A 39 -7.74 -9.43 -1.78
CA ALA A 39 -7.40 -8.72 -0.56
C ALA A 39 -6.27 -7.69 -0.72
N LEU A 40 -5.52 -7.70 -1.82
CA LEU A 40 -4.52 -6.69 -2.16
C LEU A 40 -5.07 -5.55 -3.04
N ASP A 41 -6.37 -5.52 -3.37
CA ASP A 41 -6.96 -4.40 -4.10
C ASP A 41 -6.92 -3.11 -3.26
N GLU A 42 -6.89 -1.95 -3.93
CA GLU A 42 -6.87 -0.66 -3.24
C GLU A 42 -8.09 -0.49 -2.33
N LEU A 43 -7.93 0.37 -1.33
CA LEU A 43 -9.04 0.83 -0.49
C LEU A 43 -10.16 1.35 -1.39
N ASP A 44 -11.35 0.80 -1.21
CA ASP A 44 -12.54 1.24 -1.93
C ASP A 44 -13.01 2.59 -1.37
N SER A 45 -12.93 3.62 -2.17
CA SER A 45 -13.38 4.97 -1.82
C SER A 45 -14.90 5.17 -2.04
N GLY A 46 -15.62 4.14 -2.46
CA GLY A 46 -17.07 4.19 -2.64
C GLY A 46 -17.51 5.36 -3.51
N ALA A 47 -18.38 6.21 -2.96
CA ALA A 47 -18.89 7.39 -3.67
C ALA A 47 -17.81 8.42 -4.07
N CYS A 48 -16.62 8.34 -3.49
CA CYS A 48 -15.49 9.22 -3.80
C CYS A 48 -14.50 8.59 -4.79
N ASP A 49 -14.81 7.42 -5.35
CA ASP A 49 -13.91 6.77 -6.30
C ASP A 49 -13.72 7.63 -7.56
N GLY A 50 -12.45 7.77 -7.98
CA GLY A 50 -12.08 8.59 -9.13
C GLY A 50 -12.00 10.09 -8.88
N LEU A 51 -12.38 10.58 -7.69
CA LEU A 51 -12.26 11.99 -7.33
C LEU A 51 -10.88 12.31 -6.77
N THR A 52 -10.39 13.50 -7.07
CA THR A 52 -9.23 14.09 -6.41
C THR A 52 -9.60 14.58 -5.00
N TYR A 53 -8.60 14.80 -4.15
CA TYR A 53 -8.86 15.35 -2.82
C TYR A 53 -9.55 16.70 -2.85
N GLN A 54 -9.25 17.56 -3.85
CA GLN A 54 -9.92 18.85 -4.02
C GLN A 54 -11.40 18.67 -4.38
N GLU A 55 -11.71 17.77 -5.30
CA GLU A 55 -13.08 17.46 -5.69
C GLU A 55 -13.89 16.86 -4.52
N ILE A 56 -13.24 16.05 -3.66
CA ILE A 56 -13.88 15.52 -2.45
C ILE A 56 -14.16 16.66 -1.45
N GLU A 57 -13.20 17.58 -1.25
CA GLU A 57 -13.38 18.74 -0.39
C GLU A 57 -14.51 19.66 -0.87
N ASP A 58 -14.60 19.87 -2.19
CA ASP A 58 -15.61 20.72 -2.80
C ASP A 58 -17.02 20.10 -2.79
N GLN A 59 -17.12 18.78 -3.07
CA GLN A 59 -18.41 18.09 -3.20
C GLN A 59 -18.90 17.46 -1.90
N TYR A 60 -17.97 17.04 -1.02
CA TYR A 60 -18.26 16.36 0.24
C TYR A 60 -17.42 16.93 1.40
N PRO A 61 -17.56 18.23 1.72
CA PRO A 61 -16.71 18.92 2.70
C PRO A 61 -16.80 18.33 4.11
N GLU A 62 -17.94 17.79 4.50
CA GLU A 62 -18.12 17.13 5.80
C GLU A 62 -17.35 15.80 5.85
N ASP A 63 -17.45 15.00 4.79
CA ASP A 63 -16.74 13.73 4.66
C ASP A 63 -15.23 13.96 4.62
N PHE A 64 -14.78 15.01 3.92
CA PHE A 64 -13.38 15.38 3.87
C PHE A 64 -12.81 15.71 5.25
N ARG A 65 -13.53 16.49 6.06
CA ARG A 65 -13.13 16.85 7.44
C ARG A 65 -13.15 15.62 8.35
N ALA A 66 -14.22 14.84 8.33
CA ALA A 66 -14.35 13.63 9.15
C ALA A 66 -13.22 12.63 8.86
N ARG A 67 -12.83 12.52 7.58
CA ARG A 67 -11.70 11.69 7.18
C ARG A 67 -10.35 12.24 7.68
N ASP A 68 -10.13 13.53 7.66
CA ASP A 68 -8.88 14.13 8.14
C ASP A 68 -8.76 14.03 9.68
N ASP A 69 -9.88 14.08 10.39
CA ASP A 69 -9.93 13.94 11.84
C ASP A 69 -9.59 12.50 12.28
N ASP A 70 -10.15 11.50 11.63
CA ASP A 70 -9.90 10.08 11.92
C ASP A 70 -9.75 9.23 10.65
N LYS A 71 -8.65 9.38 9.97
CA LYS A 71 -8.37 8.71 8.70
C LYS A 71 -8.35 7.17 8.80
N TYR A 72 -8.08 6.63 9.97
CA TYR A 72 -8.04 5.18 10.17
C TYR A 72 -9.44 4.56 10.25
N ASN A 73 -10.35 5.16 11.02
CA ASN A 73 -11.70 4.63 11.21
C ASN A 73 -12.73 5.20 10.23
N TYR A 74 -12.42 6.35 9.59
CA TYR A 74 -13.34 6.92 8.63
C TYR A 74 -13.61 5.96 7.48
N ARG A 75 -14.89 5.65 7.26
CA ARG A 75 -15.36 4.80 6.15
C ARG A 75 -16.00 5.67 5.08
N TYR A 76 -15.51 5.54 3.85
CA TYR A 76 -16.16 6.18 2.71
C TYR A 76 -17.58 5.65 2.49
N ARG A 77 -18.47 6.50 1.99
CA ARG A 77 -19.85 6.10 1.70
C ARG A 77 -19.89 4.99 0.64
N GLY A 78 -20.38 3.81 1.03
CA GLY A 78 -20.38 2.63 0.15
C GLY A 78 -19.00 2.00 -0.08
N GLY A 79 -17.98 2.40 0.67
CA GLY A 79 -16.61 1.91 0.54
C GLY A 79 -16.02 1.39 1.85
N GLU A 80 -14.71 1.50 1.98
CA GLU A 80 -13.89 0.98 3.07
C GLU A 80 -13.26 2.09 3.91
N SER A 81 -12.89 1.75 5.14
CA SER A 81 -11.92 2.46 5.97
C SER A 81 -10.55 1.78 5.92
N TYR A 82 -9.49 2.43 6.41
CA TYR A 82 -8.21 1.75 6.63
C TYR A 82 -8.33 0.56 7.58
N ARG A 83 -9.19 0.65 8.58
CA ARG A 83 -9.49 -0.47 9.49
C ARG A 83 -10.03 -1.69 8.74
N ASP A 84 -10.91 -1.49 7.75
CA ASP A 84 -11.42 -2.58 6.92
C ASP A 84 -10.32 -3.21 6.07
N VAL A 85 -9.44 -2.40 5.51
CA VAL A 85 -8.25 -2.88 4.79
C VAL A 85 -7.38 -3.74 5.69
N VAL A 86 -7.10 -3.31 6.93
CA VAL A 86 -6.33 -4.09 7.91
C VAL A 86 -6.98 -5.45 8.17
N ILE A 87 -8.30 -5.48 8.40
CA ILE A 87 -9.03 -6.73 8.67
C ILE A 87 -8.94 -7.68 7.48
N ARG A 88 -9.17 -7.21 6.24
CA ARG A 88 -9.09 -8.10 5.07
C ARG A 88 -7.67 -8.52 4.70
N LEU A 89 -6.65 -7.84 5.24
CA LEU A 89 -5.25 -8.21 5.05
C LEU A 89 -4.76 -9.27 6.06
N GLU A 90 -5.49 -9.58 7.13
CA GLU A 90 -5.06 -10.57 8.12
C GLU A 90 -4.64 -11.92 7.49
N PRO A 91 -5.42 -12.55 6.57
CA PRO A 91 -5.00 -13.77 5.93
C PRO A 91 -3.75 -13.61 5.05
N ILE A 92 -3.59 -12.44 4.42
CA ILE A 92 -2.41 -12.11 3.60
C ILE A 92 -1.16 -12.02 4.47
N ILE A 93 -1.26 -11.35 5.61
CA ILE A 93 -0.16 -11.23 6.56
C ILE A 93 0.26 -12.61 7.08
N MET A 94 -0.70 -13.47 7.44
CA MET A 94 -0.41 -14.83 7.88
C MET A 94 0.32 -15.64 6.81
N GLU A 95 -0.04 -15.47 5.55
CA GLU A 95 0.62 -16.15 4.44
C GLU A 95 2.02 -15.57 4.17
N LEU A 96 2.19 -14.24 4.32
CA LEU A 96 3.49 -13.59 4.19
C LEU A 96 4.49 -14.08 5.26
N GLU A 97 4.04 -14.31 6.49
CA GLU A 97 4.89 -14.84 7.58
C GLU A 97 5.40 -16.27 7.32
N ARG A 98 4.67 -17.04 6.52
CA ARG A 98 5.03 -18.42 6.16
C ARG A 98 5.82 -18.51 4.86
N SER A 99 5.84 -17.45 4.09
CA SER A 99 6.37 -17.45 2.72
C SER A 99 7.77 -16.85 2.68
N GLU A 100 8.55 -17.29 1.69
CA GLU A 100 9.88 -16.78 1.42
C GLU A 100 9.92 -16.06 0.07
N ASN A 101 10.67 -14.96 0.01
CA ASN A 101 10.98 -14.25 -1.24
C ASN A 101 9.72 -13.85 -2.04
N ILE A 102 8.87 -13.04 -1.43
CA ILE A 102 7.66 -12.48 -2.04
C ILE A 102 7.94 -11.07 -2.58
N VAL A 103 7.48 -10.79 -3.79
CA VAL A 103 7.33 -9.43 -4.32
C VAL A 103 5.85 -9.10 -4.39
N ILE A 104 5.47 -8.00 -3.76
CA ILE A 104 4.08 -7.52 -3.75
C ILE A 104 4.00 -6.27 -4.61
N VAL A 105 3.09 -6.29 -5.59
CA VAL A 105 2.74 -5.13 -6.41
C VAL A 105 1.27 -4.79 -6.13
N THR A 106 1.06 -3.75 -5.36
CA THR A 106 -0.28 -3.38 -4.88
C THR A 106 -0.46 -1.85 -4.83
N HIS A 107 -1.17 -1.32 -3.89
CA HIS A 107 -1.63 0.05 -3.83
C HIS A 107 -1.23 0.72 -2.51
N GLN A 108 -1.35 2.05 -2.47
CA GLN A 108 -0.81 2.85 -1.38
C GLN A 108 -1.43 2.52 -0.01
N ALA A 109 -2.75 2.41 0.11
CA ALA A 109 -3.38 2.13 1.39
C ALA A 109 -3.00 0.73 1.90
N VAL A 110 -3.02 -0.25 1.01
CA VAL A 110 -2.62 -1.64 1.30
C VAL A 110 -1.15 -1.71 1.73
N LEU A 111 -0.25 -1.06 0.97
CA LEU A 111 1.19 -1.03 1.30
C LEU A 111 1.45 -0.37 2.66
N ARG A 112 0.74 0.70 3.00
CA ARG A 112 0.83 1.37 4.31
C ARG A 112 0.48 0.42 5.45
N CYS A 113 -0.59 -0.37 5.30
CA CYS A 113 -1.01 -1.34 6.32
C CYS A 113 0.00 -2.49 6.46
N ILE A 114 0.49 -3.06 5.35
CA ILE A 114 1.51 -4.11 5.36
C ILE A 114 2.81 -3.58 5.95
N TYR A 115 3.24 -2.40 5.53
CA TYR A 115 4.46 -1.75 6.02
C TYR A 115 4.38 -1.47 7.52
N ALA A 116 3.26 -0.92 8.01
CA ALA A 116 3.05 -0.68 9.44
C ALA A 116 3.17 -1.98 10.25
N TYR A 117 2.60 -3.08 9.75
CA TYR A 117 2.70 -4.39 10.41
C TYR A 117 4.16 -4.84 10.56
N PHE A 118 4.91 -4.91 9.46
CA PHE A 118 6.29 -5.40 9.48
C PHE A 118 7.26 -4.47 10.22
N MET A 119 6.94 -3.18 10.29
CA MET A 119 7.73 -2.20 11.04
C MET A 119 7.29 -2.09 12.51
N ASN A 120 6.35 -2.94 12.95
CA ASN A 120 5.80 -2.94 14.32
C ASN A 120 5.26 -1.57 14.75
N VAL A 121 4.58 -0.89 13.82
CA VAL A 121 3.90 0.40 14.05
C VAL A 121 2.41 0.14 14.27
N PRO A 122 1.76 0.79 15.26
CA PRO A 122 0.32 0.68 15.45
C PRO A 122 -0.46 0.99 14.17
N GLN A 123 -1.46 0.15 13.86
CA GLN A 123 -2.20 0.26 12.59
C GLN A 123 -2.96 1.58 12.43
N GLU A 124 -3.34 2.23 13.53
CA GLU A 124 -3.94 3.57 13.53
C GLU A 124 -3.03 4.63 12.90
N ARG A 125 -1.74 4.36 12.85
CA ARG A 125 -0.74 5.23 12.19
C ARG A 125 -0.53 4.88 10.72
N SER A 126 -1.02 3.74 10.25
CA SER A 126 -0.81 3.29 8.87
C SER A 126 -1.24 4.33 7.82
N PRO A 127 -2.35 5.08 7.95
CA PRO A 127 -2.75 6.09 6.96
C PRO A 127 -1.73 7.20 6.73
N TRP A 128 -0.80 7.36 7.67
CA TRP A 128 0.22 8.42 7.69
C TRP A 128 1.64 7.90 7.41
N MET A 129 1.77 6.61 7.07
CA MET A 129 3.06 6.03 6.70
C MET A 129 3.49 6.50 5.32
N GLU A 130 4.76 6.82 5.19
CA GLU A 130 5.33 7.22 3.90
C GLU A 130 5.70 5.99 3.07
N VAL A 131 5.00 5.82 1.96
CA VAL A 131 5.25 4.78 0.96
C VAL A 131 5.37 5.49 -0.40
N PRO A 132 6.59 5.90 -0.80
CA PRO A 132 6.78 6.69 -2.01
C PRO A 132 6.53 5.87 -3.27
N LEU A 133 6.06 6.56 -4.32
CA LEU A 133 5.96 5.99 -5.67
C LEU A 133 7.34 5.64 -6.23
N HIS A 134 7.38 4.78 -7.23
CA HIS A 134 8.60 4.38 -7.97
C HIS A 134 9.74 3.89 -7.06
N THR A 135 9.39 3.35 -5.90
CA THR A 135 10.35 2.85 -4.91
C THR A 135 10.04 1.40 -4.57
N LEU A 136 11.06 0.56 -4.67
CA LEU A 136 11.01 -0.79 -4.12
C LEU A 136 11.44 -0.72 -2.66
N ILE A 137 10.57 -1.17 -1.76
CA ILE A 137 10.86 -1.33 -0.34
C ILE A 137 11.10 -2.82 -0.08
N LYS A 138 12.32 -3.16 0.30
CA LYS A 138 12.68 -4.52 0.69
C LYS A 138 12.66 -4.61 2.22
N LEU A 139 11.81 -5.48 2.74
CA LEU A 139 11.70 -5.78 4.15
C LEU A 139 12.30 -7.15 4.43
N THR A 140 13.18 -7.22 5.40
CA THR A 140 13.79 -8.48 5.87
C THR A 140 13.47 -8.63 7.35
N PRO A 141 12.42 -9.40 7.72
CA PRO A 141 12.08 -9.66 9.11
C PRO A 141 13.22 -10.38 9.83
N LYS A 142 13.53 -9.94 11.04
CA LYS A 142 14.51 -10.56 11.96
C LYS A 142 13.86 -10.71 13.34
N ALA A 143 14.52 -11.44 14.24
CA ALA A 143 13.98 -11.81 15.55
C ALA A 143 13.47 -10.62 16.38
N TYR A 144 14.08 -9.43 16.27
CA TYR A 144 13.74 -8.27 17.11
C TYR A 144 13.31 -7.03 16.31
N GLN A 145 13.59 -7.00 15.01
CA GLN A 145 13.25 -5.85 14.15
C GLN A 145 13.23 -6.27 12.69
N THR A 146 12.55 -5.50 11.87
CA THR A 146 12.60 -5.65 10.42
C THR A 146 13.68 -4.73 9.85
N HIS A 147 14.59 -5.29 9.05
CA HIS A 147 15.55 -4.50 8.30
C HIS A 147 14.91 -4.00 7.00
N GLU A 148 15.08 -2.72 6.73
CA GLU A 148 14.51 -2.05 5.56
C GLU A 148 15.61 -1.54 4.63
N GLU A 149 15.40 -1.77 3.33
CA GLU A 149 16.20 -1.19 2.25
C GLU A 149 15.27 -0.55 1.22
N ARG A 150 15.57 0.65 0.74
CA ARG A 150 14.78 1.34 -0.29
C ARG A 150 15.59 1.52 -1.56
N PHE A 151 14.97 1.22 -2.69
CA PHE A 151 15.55 1.37 -4.02
C PHE A 151 14.61 2.25 -4.85
N SER A 152 14.92 3.52 -4.95
CA SER A 152 14.14 4.49 -5.71
C SER A 152 14.59 4.49 -7.17
N ALA A 153 13.64 4.52 -8.09
CA ALA A 153 13.89 4.79 -9.49
C ALA A 153 13.94 6.32 -9.70
N ASP A 154 14.82 6.76 -10.60
CA ASP A 154 14.89 8.16 -11.02
C ASP A 154 13.76 8.48 -12.01
N ILE A 155 12.53 8.45 -11.51
CA ILE A 155 11.32 8.74 -12.26
C ILE A 155 10.55 9.82 -11.51
N PRO A 156 10.26 10.98 -12.10
CA PRO A 156 9.48 12.02 -11.45
C PRO A 156 8.12 11.49 -10.99
N ALA A 157 7.74 11.82 -9.76
CA ALA A 157 6.46 11.44 -9.20
C ALA A 157 5.90 12.60 -8.36
N VAL A 158 4.58 12.76 -8.42
CA VAL A 158 3.88 13.67 -7.50
C VAL A 158 3.86 13.02 -6.13
N SER A 159 4.31 13.75 -5.11
CA SER A 159 4.20 13.26 -3.73
C SER A 159 2.72 13.17 -3.33
N THR A 160 2.31 11.96 -2.94
CA THR A 160 0.97 11.71 -2.38
C THR A 160 1.00 11.68 -0.86
N PHE A 161 2.13 12.00 -0.26
CA PHE A 161 2.30 12.04 1.19
C PHE A 161 1.71 13.31 1.76
N ARG A 162 0.88 13.17 2.79
CA ARG A 162 0.38 14.27 3.64
C ARG A 162 0.65 13.91 5.09
N SER A 163 1.28 14.81 5.83
CA SER A 163 1.41 14.68 7.27
C SER A 163 0.06 14.95 7.95
N LYS A 164 -0.17 14.31 9.11
CA LYS A 164 -1.36 14.57 9.92
C LYS A 164 -1.44 16.05 10.29
N GLY A 165 -2.57 16.71 10.00
CA GLY A 165 -2.81 18.12 10.31
C GLY A 165 -2.27 19.12 9.27
N SER A 166 -1.75 18.69 8.13
CA SER A 166 -1.45 19.60 7.03
C SER A 166 -2.72 19.91 6.25
N SER A 167 -3.39 21.02 6.61
CA SER A 167 -4.43 21.62 5.75
C SER A 167 -3.84 21.87 4.36
N ALA A 168 -4.63 21.66 3.32
CA ALA A 168 -4.27 22.05 1.96
C ALA A 168 -4.08 23.58 1.92
N LYS A 169 -2.84 24.04 2.17
CA LYS A 169 -2.47 25.39 1.77
C LYS A 169 -2.24 25.33 0.28
N HIS A 170 -3.07 26.08 -0.42
CA HIS A 170 -2.99 26.33 -1.86
C HIS A 170 -1.54 26.53 -2.33
N GLN A 171 -1.12 25.71 -3.28
CA GLN A 171 -0.14 26.07 -4.29
C GLN A 171 -0.73 25.79 -5.67
#